data_23ea9d4f8b03e252e5015b98288aeaa7
#
_entry.id   23ea9d4f8b03e252e5015b98288aeaa7
#
_cell.length_a   1.000
_cell.length_b   1.000
_cell.length_c   1.000
_cell.angle_alpha   90.00
_cell.angle_beta   90.00
_cell.angle_gamma   90.00
#
_symmetry.space_group_name_H-M   'P 1'
#
loop_
_entity.id
_entity.type
_entity.pdbx_description
1 polymer ?
#
loop_
_entity_poly.entity_id
_entity_poly.type
_entity_poly.pdbx_seq_one_letter_code
_entity_poly.pdbx_strand_id
1 'polypeptide(L)'
;MSDAFKDWETDGQGHLKVWPLFGFTTALFGQEAAGLRLEIGTTAPKPGEPIPALQLVLKPDQVRQLADALAEVAERLETLTSLAGRA
;
A
#
# COMPACT_ATOMS: atom_id res chain seq x y z
N MET A 1 8.05 -10.13 -19.81
CA MET A 1 8.20 -9.04 -18.83
C MET A 1 6.83 -8.46 -18.52
N SER A 2 6.57 -8.20 -17.27
CA SER A 2 5.27 -7.69 -16.85
C SER A 2 5.15 -6.19 -17.12
N ASP A 3 4.02 -5.75 -17.70
CA ASP A 3 3.75 -4.33 -17.88
C ASP A 3 3.19 -3.68 -16.63
N ALA A 4 3.05 -4.43 -15.53
CA ALA A 4 2.45 -3.95 -14.30
C ALA A 4 3.24 -2.77 -13.69
N PHE A 5 4.53 -2.69 -13.97
CA PHE A 5 5.40 -1.66 -13.38
C PHE A 5 5.80 -0.57 -14.36
N LYS A 6 5.21 -0.53 -15.56
CA LYS A 6 5.69 0.41 -16.58
C LYS A 6 5.52 1.87 -16.18
N ASP A 7 4.50 2.17 -15.39
CA ASP A 7 4.23 3.55 -14.96
C ASP A 7 4.81 3.87 -13.59
N TRP A 8 5.51 2.94 -13.00
CA TRP A 8 6.09 3.13 -11.67
C TRP A 8 7.43 3.85 -11.76
N GLU A 9 7.72 4.64 -10.74
CA GLU A 9 8.98 5.36 -10.68
C GLU A 9 10.13 4.42 -10.36
N THR A 10 11.30 4.73 -10.93
CA THR A 10 12.52 4.00 -10.67
C THR A 10 13.60 4.96 -10.14
N ASP A 11 14.64 4.39 -9.55
CA ASP A 11 15.69 5.16 -8.87
C ASP A 11 16.86 5.53 -9.78
N GLY A 12 16.74 5.49 -11.05
CA GLY A 12 17.82 5.81 -11.95
C GLY A 12 18.83 4.68 -12.14
N GLN A 13 18.78 3.64 -11.33
CA GLN A 13 19.60 2.45 -11.48
C GLN A 13 18.78 1.24 -11.92
N GLY A 14 17.54 1.47 -12.28
CA GLY A 14 16.65 0.43 -12.75
C GLY A 14 15.84 -0.25 -11.65
N HIS A 15 15.98 0.16 -10.42
CA HIS A 15 15.23 -0.41 -9.30
C HIS A 15 13.95 0.40 -9.06
N LEU A 16 12.89 -0.27 -8.68
CA LEU A 16 11.65 0.41 -8.36
C LEU A 16 11.81 1.23 -7.07
N LYS A 17 11.23 2.43 -7.09
CA LYS A 17 11.19 3.30 -5.90
C LYS A 17 9.96 2.93 -5.08
N VAL A 18 10.14 2.05 -4.12
CA VAL A 18 9.05 1.61 -3.25
C VAL A 18 9.45 1.78 -1.79
N TRP A 19 8.43 1.96 -0.96
CA TRP A 19 8.61 2.19 0.47
C TRP A 19 7.81 1.16 1.26
N PRO A 20 8.38 0.59 2.30
CA PRO A 20 7.62 -0.33 3.14
C PRO A 20 6.50 0.41 3.86
N LEU A 21 5.41 -0.30 4.10
CA LEU A 21 4.31 0.22 4.87
C LEU A 21 4.52 -0.14 6.34
N PHE A 22 4.57 0.88 7.20
CA PHE A 22 4.72 0.67 8.63
C PHE A 22 3.39 0.59 9.34
N GLY A 23 2.38 1.25 8.81
CA GLY A 23 1.06 1.21 9.41
C GLY A 23 0.08 2.01 8.59
N PHE A 24 -1.19 1.91 8.95
CA PHE A 24 -2.22 2.67 8.25
C PHE A 24 -3.36 3.00 9.21
N THR A 25 -4.08 4.05 8.87
CA THR A 25 -5.26 4.48 9.62
C THR A 25 -6.32 4.92 8.63
N THR A 26 -7.57 4.65 8.95
CA THR A 26 -8.69 5.09 8.13
C THR A 26 -9.61 6.00 8.94
N ALA A 27 -10.32 6.86 8.24
CA ALA A 27 -11.27 7.77 8.86
C ALA A 27 -12.41 8.05 7.90
N LEU A 28 -13.52 8.55 8.43
CA LEU A 28 -14.65 8.98 7.61
C LEU A 28 -14.72 10.50 7.62
N PHE A 29 -14.88 11.09 6.45
CA PHE A 29 -15.11 12.52 6.29
C PHE A 29 -16.60 12.70 5.97
N GLY A 30 -17.41 12.80 7.01
CA GLY A 30 -18.86 12.82 6.86
C GLY A 30 -19.34 11.50 6.28
N GLN A 31 -20.28 11.58 5.34
CA GLN A 31 -20.82 10.38 4.68
C GLN A 31 -20.39 10.29 3.21
N GLU A 32 -19.50 11.15 2.78
CA GLU A 32 -19.20 11.33 1.36
C GLU A 32 -17.81 10.88 0.96
N ALA A 33 -16.88 10.77 1.91
CA ALA A 33 -15.50 10.45 1.58
C ALA A 33 -14.83 9.71 2.73
N ALA A 34 -13.73 9.05 2.41
CA ALA A 34 -12.92 8.37 3.39
C ALA A 34 -11.51 8.93 3.38
N GLY A 35 -10.87 8.90 4.53
CA GLY A 35 -9.47 9.23 4.65
C GLY A 35 -8.64 7.96 4.80
N LEU A 36 -7.47 7.95 4.20
CA LEU A 36 -6.53 6.85 4.33
C LEU A 36 -5.15 7.45 4.59
N ARG A 37 -4.57 7.10 5.73
CA ARG A 37 -3.23 7.54 6.07
C ARG A 37 -2.30 6.33 6.04
N LEU A 38 -1.25 6.42 5.23
CA LEU A 38 -0.27 5.35 5.08
C LEU A 38 1.06 5.83 5.67
N GLU A 39 1.55 5.14 6.68
CA GLU A 39 2.83 5.45 7.29
C GLU A 39 3.91 4.65 6.58
N ILE A 40 4.87 5.34 6.01
CA ILE A 40 5.87 4.75 5.13
C ILE A 40 7.27 5.20 5.55
N GLY A 41 8.30 4.50 5.08
CA GLY A 41 9.66 4.90 5.33
C GLY A 41 10.66 3.85 4.93
N THR A 42 11.94 4.19 5.00
CA THR A 42 13.01 3.25 4.69
C THR A 42 13.51 2.52 5.94
N THR A 43 13.35 3.14 7.11
CA THR A 43 13.76 2.58 8.39
C THR A 43 12.71 2.90 9.42
N ALA A 44 12.67 2.11 10.49
CA ALA A 44 11.77 2.39 11.59
C ALA A 44 12.11 3.77 12.19
N PRO A 45 11.10 4.61 12.45
CA PRO A 45 11.36 5.93 13.02
C PRO A 45 11.89 5.80 14.44
N LYS A 46 12.78 6.71 14.81
CA LYS A 46 13.29 6.78 16.17
C LYS A 46 12.25 7.45 17.07
N PRO A 47 12.30 7.18 18.38
CA PRO A 47 11.38 7.84 19.29
C PRO A 47 11.47 9.37 19.16
N GLY A 48 10.32 10.02 19.05
CA GLY A 48 10.25 11.46 18.93
C GLY A 48 10.35 12.00 17.51
N GLU A 49 10.66 11.17 16.54
CA GLU A 49 10.70 11.61 15.15
C GLU A 49 9.31 11.46 14.50
N PRO A 50 8.90 12.42 13.67
CA PRO A 50 7.66 12.27 12.93
C PRO A 50 7.75 11.12 11.94
N ILE A 51 6.67 10.37 11.82
CA ILE A 51 6.59 9.26 10.88
C ILE A 51 6.13 9.80 9.52
N PRO A 52 6.92 9.63 8.46
CA PRO A 52 6.47 10.05 7.14
C PRO A 52 5.17 9.34 6.78
N ALA A 53 4.23 10.09 6.24
CA ALA A 53 2.93 9.52 5.93
C ALA A 53 2.36 10.15 4.66
N LEU A 54 1.58 9.36 3.94
CA LEU A 54 0.80 9.80 2.80
C LEU A 54 -0.66 9.81 3.23
N GLN A 55 -1.33 10.95 3.09
CA GLN A 55 -2.72 11.10 3.50
C GLN A 55 -3.59 11.32 2.28
N LEU A 56 -4.58 10.48 2.10
CA LEU A 56 -5.43 10.46 0.92
C LEU A 56 -6.88 10.66 1.28
N VAL A 57 -7.63 11.29 0.38
CA VAL A 57 -9.08 11.35 0.44
C VAL A 57 -9.62 10.50 -0.70
N LEU A 58 -10.51 9.59 -0.40
CA LEU A 58 -11.06 8.65 -1.37
C LEU A 58 -12.57 8.83 -1.45
N LYS A 59 -13.10 8.74 -2.67
CA LYS A 59 -14.53 8.67 -2.88
C LYS A 59 -15.04 7.27 -2.56
N PRO A 60 -16.35 7.10 -2.27
CA PRO A 60 -16.87 5.77 -1.90
C PRO A 60 -16.56 4.67 -2.92
N ASP A 61 -16.70 4.96 -4.22
CA ASP A 61 -16.39 3.98 -5.25
C ASP A 61 -14.91 3.64 -5.29
N GLN A 62 -14.03 4.61 -5.02
CA GLN A 62 -12.60 4.37 -4.96
C GLN A 62 -12.24 3.49 -3.77
N VAL A 63 -12.91 3.67 -2.65
CA VAL A 63 -12.69 2.83 -1.48
C VAL A 63 -13.01 1.37 -1.82
N ARG A 64 -14.15 1.15 -2.48
CA ARG A 64 -14.54 -0.21 -2.87
C ARG A 64 -13.59 -0.81 -3.88
N GLN A 65 -13.20 -0.04 -4.89
CA GLN A 65 -12.27 -0.52 -5.90
C GLN A 65 -10.92 -0.88 -5.30
N LEU A 66 -10.40 -0.05 -4.41
CA LEU A 66 -9.12 -0.32 -3.75
C LEU A 66 -9.22 -1.53 -2.84
N ALA A 67 -10.31 -1.64 -2.08
CA ALA A 67 -10.51 -2.77 -1.19
C ALA A 67 -10.57 -4.08 -1.97
N ASP A 68 -11.29 -4.10 -3.08
CA ASP A 68 -11.42 -5.29 -3.90
C ASP A 68 -10.08 -5.68 -4.53
N ALA A 69 -9.32 -4.70 -5.01
CA ALA A 69 -8.01 -4.95 -5.60
C ALA A 69 -7.04 -5.51 -4.57
N LEU A 70 -7.03 -4.93 -3.37
CA LEU A 70 -6.15 -5.42 -2.31
C LEU A 70 -6.55 -6.81 -1.83
N ALA A 71 -7.86 -7.09 -1.76
CA ALA A 71 -8.33 -8.41 -1.39
C ALA A 71 -7.86 -9.46 -2.39
N GLU A 72 -7.92 -9.15 -3.69
CA GLU A 72 -7.44 -10.06 -4.72
C GLU A 72 -5.95 -10.35 -4.58
N VAL A 73 -5.16 -9.31 -4.34
CA VAL A 73 -3.72 -9.47 -4.13
C VAL A 73 -3.45 -10.32 -2.89
N ALA A 74 -4.20 -10.07 -1.81
CA ALA A 74 -4.04 -10.85 -0.59
C ALA A 74 -4.32 -12.33 -0.82
N GLU A 75 -5.35 -12.65 -1.58
CA GLU A 75 -5.68 -14.03 -1.90
C GLU A 75 -4.55 -14.69 -2.71
N ARG A 76 -4.00 -13.97 -3.67
CA ARG A 76 -2.89 -14.50 -4.47
C ARG A 76 -1.65 -14.76 -3.62
N LEU A 77 -1.33 -13.83 -2.71
CA LEU A 77 -0.18 -13.99 -1.83
C LEU A 77 -0.37 -15.16 -0.88
N GLU A 78 -1.55 -15.33 -0.33
CA GLU A 78 -1.86 -16.44 0.56
C GLU A 78 -1.72 -17.78 -0.18
N THR A 79 -2.19 -17.84 -1.42
CA THR A 79 -2.06 -19.04 -2.24
C THR A 79 -0.60 -19.37 -2.50
N LEU A 80 0.19 -18.38 -2.89
CA LEU A 80 1.61 -18.57 -3.15
C LEU A 80 2.37 -19.01 -1.90
N THR A 81 2.06 -18.42 -0.77
CA THR A 81 2.67 -18.78 0.50
C THR A 81 2.31 -20.20 0.90
N SER A 82 1.07 -20.60 0.71
CA SER A 82 0.60 -21.94 1.01
C SER A 82 1.31 -22.99 0.16
N LEU A 83 1.47 -22.70 -1.15
CA LEU A 83 2.17 -23.60 -2.05
C LEU A 83 3.65 -23.75 -1.66
N ALA A 84 4.29 -22.64 -1.31
CA ALA A 84 5.68 -22.66 -0.89
C ALA A 84 5.85 -23.42 0.42
N GLY A 85 4.88 -23.33 1.32
CA GLY A 85 4.94 -24.03 2.59
C GLY A 85 4.74 -25.53 2.50
N ARG A 86 4.37 -26.03 1.36
CA ARG A 86 4.18 -27.47 1.15
C ARG A 86 5.41 -28.18 0.61
N ALA A 87 6.42 -27.42 0.31
CA ALA A 87 7.65 -27.99 -0.27
C ALA A 87 8.37 -28.93 0.67
#